data_c47c56941e5f6a0ffb1a00c6bd1bf189
#
_entry.id   c47c56941e5f6a0ffb1a00c6bd1bf189
#
_cell.length_a   1.000
_cell.length_b   1.000
_cell.length_c   1.000
_cell.angle_alpha   90.00
_cell.angle_beta   90.00
_cell.angle_gamma   90.00
#
_symmetry.space_group_name_H-M   'P 1'
#
loop_
_entity.id
_entity.type
_entity.pdbx_description
1 polymer ?
#
loop_
_entity_poly.entity_id
_entity_poly.type
_entity_poly.pdbx_seq_one_letter_code
_entity_poly.pdbx_strand_id
1 'polypeptide(L)'
;CVPPPIQVPAHWVVLPDWAALEHAAQQAKGATVLLDVGDPQAFDALCALVYRLRSRLAPSVKIIVRETSGKLRAHSEQALLHLGVTAVAYRELGFARLLRMIASARTLVHTQPVQGTMEQVLGAFAPAHVRGYQAPAAFEQAARQMLQRSRAVGLVHSLVHLQLLPRIAHVDALQACRVLRNGDLVTADAQGLQLFLFACTPSDVPYALNNMFALPLEQLFAAQTVDSSEVGIAHALQQLRTQAARLPDYTVALQAAAAAVVEPAVEPAAAPVVAAAPAAMTLLPPMAPQPPQTERAAQPWRAHPIGRRSTKILESSV
;
A
#
# COMPACT_ATOMS: atom_id res chain seq x y z
N CYS A 1 -14.95 22.59 22.04
CA CYS A 1 -13.65 22.65 22.72
C CYS A 1 -12.58 22.83 21.67
N VAL A 2 -11.94 24.00 21.62
CA VAL A 2 -10.75 24.24 20.77
C VAL A 2 -9.58 23.47 21.41
N PRO A 3 -8.89 22.59 20.68
CA PRO A 3 -7.75 21.90 21.23
C PRO A 3 -6.69 22.94 21.64
N PRO A 4 -5.99 22.74 22.78
CA PRO A 4 -4.96 23.66 23.21
C PRO A 4 -3.88 23.79 22.14
N PRO A 5 -3.30 24.97 21.92
CA PRO A 5 -2.24 25.17 20.94
C PRO A 5 -1.10 24.20 21.23
N ILE A 6 -0.62 23.51 20.20
CA ILE A 6 0.51 22.57 20.28
C ILE A 6 1.72 23.39 20.70
N GLN A 7 2.18 23.24 21.93
CA GLN A 7 3.41 23.88 22.38
C GLN A 7 4.61 23.16 21.76
N VAL A 8 5.25 23.81 20.80
CA VAL A 8 6.49 23.33 20.20
C VAL A 8 7.60 23.35 21.25
N PRO A 9 8.39 22.28 21.41
CA PRO A 9 9.50 22.27 22.37
C PRO A 9 10.47 23.43 22.16
N ALA A 10 10.97 24.05 23.22
CA ALA A 10 11.80 25.25 23.15
C ALA A 10 13.10 25.10 22.34
N HIS A 11 13.59 23.85 22.18
CA HIS A 11 14.78 23.55 21.38
C HIS A 11 14.50 23.30 19.88
N TRP A 12 13.26 23.44 19.44
CA TRP A 12 12.91 23.33 18.02
C TRP A 12 13.03 24.70 17.36
N VAL A 13 13.56 24.68 16.14
CA VAL A 13 13.62 25.85 15.29
C VAL A 13 12.56 25.70 14.22
N VAL A 14 11.59 26.60 14.22
CA VAL A 14 10.54 26.65 13.20
C VAL A 14 11.01 27.61 12.11
N LEU A 15 11.05 27.11 10.88
CA LEU A 15 11.53 27.87 9.72
C LEU A 15 10.35 28.24 8.81
N PRO A 16 10.36 29.43 8.20
CA PRO A 16 9.20 29.94 7.47
C PRO A 16 8.96 29.22 6.14
N ASP A 17 10.01 28.70 5.51
CA ASP A 17 9.95 28.07 4.20
C ASP A 17 11.06 27.02 4.01
N TRP A 18 10.98 26.30 2.91
CA TRP A 18 11.92 25.24 2.57
C TRP A 18 13.32 25.76 2.23
N ALA A 19 13.46 26.97 1.71
CA ALA A 19 14.76 27.55 1.39
C ALA A 19 15.55 27.88 2.66
N ALA A 20 14.89 28.48 3.66
CA ALA A 20 15.45 28.69 5.00
C ALA A 20 15.82 27.36 5.65
N LEU A 21 15.00 26.30 5.47
CA LEU A 21 15.28 24.96 5.99
C LEU A 21 16.52 24.36 5.31
N GLU A 22 16.64 24.42 3.98
CA GLU A 22 17.81 23.90 3.27
C GLU A 22 19.09 24.57 3.76
N HIS A 23 19.06 25.89 3.95
CA HIS A 23 20.21 26.64 4.44
C HIS A 23 20.59 26.25 5.89
N ALA A 24 19.62 26.21 6.78
CA ALA A 24 19.86 25.85 8.19
C ALA A 24 20.32 24.38 8.32
N ALA A 25 19.77 23.47 7.54
CA ALA A 25 20.08 22.05 7.59
C ALA A 25 21.50 21.72 7.12
N GLN A 26 22.09 22.51 6.22
CA GLN A 26 23.46 22.30 5.72
C GLN A 26 24.53 22.39 6.83
N GLN A 27 24.26 23.16 7.88
CA GLN A 27 25.17 23.30 9.02
C GLN A 27 24.93 22.25 10.12
N ALA A 28 23.88 21.43 9.99
CA ALA A 28 23.47 20.48 11.01
C ALA A 28 24.31 19.19 10.97
N LYS A 29 24.85 18.80 12.12
CA LYS A 29 25.66 17.57 12.26
C LYS A 29 24.91 16.38 12.87
N GLY A 30 23.69 16.53 13.33
CA GLY A 30 22.94 15.46 14.00
C GLY A 30 21.48 15.83 14.28
N ALA A 31 20.94 16.78 13.54
CA ALA A 31 19.57 17.26 13.70
C ALA A 31 18.52 16.28 13.14
N THR A 32 17.28 16.50 13.54
CA THR A 32 16.11 15.90 12.89
C THR A 32 15.35 17.00 12.17
N VAL A 33 15.19 16.84 10.87
CA VAL A 33 14.36 17.68 10.00
C VAL A 33 12.96 17.10 10.00
N LEU A 34 11.96 17.90 10.37
CA LEU A 34 10.55 17.52 10.28
C LEU A 34 9.89 18.32 9.16
N LEU A 35 9.40 17.63 8.16
CA LEU A 35 8.69 18.18 7.01
C LEU A 35 7.21 17.86 7.09
N ASP A 36 6.38 18.80 6.67
CA ASP A 36 4.97 18.53 6.45
C ASP A 36 4.73 18.05 5.02
N VAL A 37 3.85 17.06 4.83
CA VAL A 37 3.43 16.61 3.50
C VAL A 37 2.75 17.75 2.71
N GLY A 38 2.03 18.62 3.41
CA GLY A 38 1.31 19.72 2.78
C GLY A 38 0.17 19.25 1.85
N ASP A 39 -0.03 20.00 0.76
CA ASP A 39 -1.00 19.65 -0.28
C ASP A 39 -0.50 18.44 -1.09
N PRO A 40 -1.36 17.45 -1.40
CA PRO A 40 -1.04 16.36 -2.32
C PRO A 40 -0.50 16.81 -3.68
N GLN A 41 -0.88 17.99 -4.16
CA GLN A 41 -0.36 18.58 -5.41
C GLN A 41 1.11 19.02 -5.30
N ALA A 42 1.60 19.24 -4.09
CA ALA A 42 3.00 19.61 -3.83
C ALA A 42 3.91 18.40 -3.59
N PHE A 43 3.41 17.15 -3.77
CA PHE A 43 4.17 15.93 -3.49
C PHE A 43 5.50 15.85 -4.25
N ASP A 44 5.51 16.19 -5.54
CA ASP A 44 6.73 16.16 -6.35
C ASP A 44 7.76 17.20 -5.86
N ALA A 45 7.30 18.36 -5.41
CA ALA A 45 8.16 19.39 -4.83
C ALA A 45 8.74 18.93 -3.47
N LEU A 46 7.97 18.22 -2.65
CA LEU A 46 8.45 17.59 -1.42
C LEU A 46 9.50 16.53 -1.71
N CYS A 47 9.28 15.67 -2.71
CA CYS A 47 10.26 14.68 -3.14
C CYS A 47 11.55 15.32 -3.62
N ALA A 48 11.46 16.40 -4.40
CA ALA A 48 12.62 17.18 -4.84
C ALA A 48 13.40 17.78 -3.67
N LEU A 49 12.70 18.32 -2.67
CA LEU A 49 13.31 18.83 -1.44
C LEU A 49 14.03 17.71 -0.69
N VAL A 50 13.36 16.57 -0.44
CA VAL A 50 13.95 15.42 0.27
C VAL A 50 15.20 14.92 -0.45
N TYR A 51 15.15 14.78 -1.79
CA TYR A 51 16.29 14.35 -2.61
C TYR A 51 17.47 15.32 -2.48
N ARG A 52 17.24 16.64 -2.58
CA ARG A 52 18.29 17.65 -2.41
C ARG A 52 18.87 17.66 -1.00
N LEU A 53 18.02 17.56 0.02
CA LEU A 53 18.45 17.47 1.42
C LEU A 53 19.33 16.22 1.62
N ARG A 54 18.86 15.06 1.19
CA ARG A 54 19.60 13.80 1.40
C ARG A 54 20.93 13.77 0.65
N SER A 55 21.01 14.37 -0.53
CA SER A 55 22.25 14.49 -1.32
C SER A 55 23.31 15.39 -0.68
N ARG A 56 22.91 16.32 0.21
CA ARG A 56 23.81 17.32 0.80
C ARG A 56 24.06 17.13 2.29
N LEU A 57 23.14 16.50 3.01
CA LEU A 57 23.21 16.36 4.47
C LEU A 57 24.02 15.14 4.88
N ALA A 58 24.62 15.25 6.07
CA ALA A 58 25.32 14.12 6.67
C ALA A 58 24.33 12.94 6.94
N PRO A 59 24.81 11.67 6.86
CA PRO A 59 23.98 10.50 7.17
C PRO A 59 23.38 10.50 8.58
N SER A 60 23.97 11.26 9.49
CA SER A 60 23.49 11.45 10.87
C SER A 60 22.25 12.33 10.98
N VAL A 61 21.92 13.15 9.95
CA VAL A 61 20.71 13.97 9.93
C VAL A 61 19.51 13.10 9.54
N LYS A 62 18.45 13.16 10.35
CA LYS A 62 17.19 12.43 10.11
C LYS A 62 16.21 13.32 9.39
N ILE A 63 15.50 12.76 8.43
CA ILE A 63 14.40 13.44 7.75
C ILE A 63 13.12 12.68 8.10
N ILE A 64 12.19 13.34 8.76
CA ILE A 64 10.88 12.78 9.09
C ILE A 64 9.83 13.59 8.34
N VAL A 65 8.93 12.90 7.65
CA VAL A 65 7.80 13.52 6.96
C VAL A 65 6.54 13.27 7.78
N ARG A 66 5.74 14.30 8.05
CA ARG A 66 4.49 14.22 8.80
C ARG A 66 3.30 14.49 7.90
N GLU A 67 2.30 13.65 8.00
CA GLU A 67 0.97 13.90 7.44
C GLU A 67 0.22 14.90 8.34
N THR A 68 -0.18 16.06 7.80
CA THR A 68 -1.07 16.99 8.50
C THR A 68 -2.38 17.17 7.75
N SER A 69 -2.34 17.66 6.53
CA SER A 69 -3.50 17.98 5.70
C SER A 69 -3.88 16.88 4.73
N GLY A 70 -2.91 16.14 4.20
CA GLY A 70 -3.10 15.07 3.23
C GLY A 70 -2.71 13.70 3.79
N LYS A 71 -3.29 12.64 3.22
CA LYS A 71 -2.91 11.26 3.51
C LYS A 71 -2.00 10.75 2.39
N LEU A 72 -0.82 10.25 2.76
CA LEU A 72 0.07 9.61 1.81
C LEU A 72 -0.50 8.26 1.37
N ARG A 73 -0.37 7.98 0.09
CA ARG A 73 -0.62 6.64 -0.42
C ARG A 73 0.62 5.77 -0.18
N ALA A 74 0.42 4.46 -0.04
CA ALA A 74 1.52 3.53 0.25
C ALA A 74 2.72 3.65 -0.71
N HIS A 75 2.46 3.82 -2.02
CA HIS A 75 3.53 4.02 -3.01
C HIS A 75 4.27 5.35 -2.84
N SER A 76 3.57 6.42 -2.43
CA SER A 76 4.18 7.72 -2.14
C SER A 76 5.06 7.68 -0.90
N GLU A 77 4.62 6.96 0.13
CA GLU A 77 5.43 6.71 1.33
C GLU A 77 6.70 5.95 0.99
N GLN A 78 6.58 4.87 0.21
CA GLN A 78 7.74 4.09 -0.22
C GLN A 78 8.71 4.93 -1.07
N ALA A 79 8.20 5.79 -1.96
CA ALA A 79 9.04 6.71 -2.72
C ALA A 79 9.83 7.65 -1.79
N LEU A 80 9.18 8.24 -0.78
CA LEU A 80 9.85 9.10 0.20
C LEU A 80 10.92 8.34 1.01
N LEU A 81 10.63 7.11 1.44
CA LEU A 81 11.61 6.27 2.14
C LEU A 81 12.82 5.95 1.24
N HIS A 82 12.60 5.66 -0.04
CA HIS A 82 13.67 5.44 -1.02
C HIS A 82 14.48 6.71 -1.31
N LEU A 83 13.84 7.88 -1.28
CA LEU A 83 14.53 9.17 -1.39
C LEU A 83 15.32 9.53 -0.12
N GLY A 84 15.25 8.70 0.92
CA GLY A 84 16.05 8.84 2.13
C GLY A 84 15.34 9.50 3.31
N VAL A 85 14.01 9.53 3.31
CA VAL A 85 13.23 9.82 4.51
C VAL A 85 13.50 8.73 5.55
N THR A 86 13.73 9.11 6.79
CA THR A 86 14.00 8.18 7.89
C THR A 86 12.74 7.51 8.39
N ALA A 87 11.63 8.25 8.45
CA ALA A 87 10.32 7.73 8.87
C ALA A 87 9.19 8.66 8.41
N VAL A 88 8.00 8.10 8.26
CA VAL A 88 6.76 8.84 8.02
C VAL A 88 5.92 8.82 9.29
N ALA A 89 5.46 9.99 9.73
CA ALA A 89 4.56 10.15 10.87
C ALA A 89 3.14 10.38 10.37
N TYR A 90 2.29 9.37 10.55
CA TYR A 90 0.90 9.43 10.12
C TYR A 90 0.10 10.47 10.91
N ARG A 91 -0.94 11.00 10.30
CA ARG A 91 -1.81 12.03 10.86
C ARG A 91 -2.46 11.63 12.19
N GLU A 92 -2.80 10.35 12.35
CA GLU A 92 -3.39 9.79 13.56
C GLU A 92 -2.41 9.73 14.74
N LEU A 93 -1.10 9.96 14.48
CA LEU A 93 -0.09 9.95 15.51
C LEU A 93 -0.18 11.23 16.37
N GLY A 94 -0.65 11.11 17.59
CA GLY A 94 -0.70 12.23 18.53
C GLY A 94 0.69 12.79 18.81
N PHE A 95 0.77 14.08 19.17
CA PHE A 95 2.03 14.82 19.31
C PHE A 95 3.02 14.15 20.28
N ALA A 96 2.54 13.62 21.40
CA ALA A 96 3.41 12.90 22.37
C ALA A 96 4.05 11.63 21.76
N ARG A 97 3.34 10.93 20.86
CA ARG A 97 3.89 9.77 20.15
C ARG A 97 4.87 10.20 19.06
N LEU A 98 4.61 11.32 18.37
CA LEU A 98 5.54 11.92 17.43
C LEU A 98 6.88 12.26 18.10
N LEU A 99 6.85 12.89 19.29
CA LEU A 99 8.07 13.20 20.06
C LEU A 99 8.86 11.93 20.41
N ARG A 100 8.19 10.86 20.81
CA ARG A 100 8.83 9.56 21.08
C ARG A 100 9.45 8.96 19.82
N MET A 101 8.74 9.03 18.67
CA MET A 101 9.26 8.57 17.39
C MET A 101 10.52 9.35 16.98
N ILE A 102 10.51 10.68 17.12
CA ILE A 102 11.68 11.54 16.87
C ILE A 102 12.84 11.16 17.81
N ALA A 103 12.56 10.93 19.10
CA ALA A 103 13.57 10.49 20.05
C ALA A 103 14.17 9.13 19.67
N SER A 104 13.35 8.17 19.28
CA SER A 104 13.80 6.84 18.81
C SER A 104 14.63 6.93 17.53
N ALA A 105 14.27 7.85 16.62
CA ALA A 105 15.00 8.04 15.38
C ALA A 105 16.41 8.63 15.58
N ARG A 106 16.72 9.24 16.74
CA ARG A 106 18.04 9.84 17.00
C ARG A 106 19.20 8.86 16.88
N THR A 107 18.98 7.59 17.19
CA THR A 107 20.00 6.53 17.13
C THR A 107 20.17 5.97 15.72
N LEU A 108 19.24 6.26 14.80
CA LEU A 108 19.30 5.77 13.43
C LEU A 108 20.32 6.59 12.63
N VAL A 109 21.04 5.91 11.75
CA VAL A 109 21.93 6.52 10.75
C VAL A 109 21.44 6.10 9.38
N HIS A 110 21.33 7.03 8.46
CA HIS A 110 20.96 6.72 7.09
C HIS A 110 22.17 6.11 6.37
N THR A 111 22.11 4.80 6.16
CA THR A 111 23.23 4.04 5.57
C THR A 111 23.05 3.74 4.08
N GLN A 112 21.84 3.89 3.56
CA GLN A 112 21.56 3.58 2.16
C GLN A 112 21.72 4.84 1.31
N PRO A 113 22.61 4.85 0.32
CA PRO A 113 22.65 5.95 -0.65
C PRO A 113 21.34 5.97 -1.45
N VAL A 114 20.89 7.15 -1.81
CA VAL A 114 19.75 7.29 -2.75
C VAL A 114 20.18 6.71 -4.09
N GLN A 115 19.52 5.66 -4.53
CA GLN A 115 19.80 5.01 -5.80
C GLN A 115 19.01 5.68 -6.93
N GLY A 116 19.70 6.11 -7.97
CA GLY A 116 19.09 6.75 -9.13
C GLY A 116 18.78 8.24 -8.97
N THR A 117 18.20 8.82 -10.01
CA THR A 117 17.70 10.21 -9.98
C THR A 117 16.31 10.26 -9.34
N MET A 118 15.90 11.47 -8.93
CA MET A 118 14.56 11.68 -8.39
C MET A 118 13.47 11.20 -9.36
N GLU A 119 13.62 11.50 -10.65
CA GLU A 119 12.67 11.10 -11.69
C GLU A 119 12.61 9.59 -11.85
N GLN A 120 13.73 8.89 -11.75
CA GLN A 120 13.79 7.44 -11.78
C GLN A 120 13.06 6.84 -10.58
N VAL A 121 13.29 7.38 -9.37
CA VAL A 121 12.57 6.94 -8.17
C VAL A 121 11.09 7.18 -8.31
N LEU A 122 10.66 8.40 -8.63
CA LEU A 122 9.23 8.71 -8.77
C LEU A 122 8.57 7.86 -9.87
N GLY A 123 9.24 7.70 -11.02
CA GLY A 123 8.75 6.86 -12.11
C GLY A 123 8.65 5.38 -11.75
N ALA A 124 9.56 4.88 -10.91
CA ALA A 124 9.53 3.50 -10.44
C ALA A 124 8.38 3.23 -9.45
N PHE A 125 8.10 4.19 -8.57
CA PHE A 125 7.02 4.07 -7.59
C PHE A 125 5.66 4.53 -8.12
N ALA A 126 5.60 5.20 -9.28
CA ALA A 126 4.34 5.51 -9.93
C ALA A 126 3.66 4.20 -10.36
N PRO A 127 2.52 3.81 -9.75
CA PRO A 127 1.82 2.61 -10.18
C PRO A 127 1.34 2.81 -11.62
N ALA A 128 1.35 1.73 -12.40
CA ALA A 128 0.67 1.76 -13.69
C ALA A 128 -0.80 2.13 -13.47
N HIS A 129 -1.40 2.90 -14.39
CA HIS A 129 -2.83 3.23 -14.31
C HIS A 129 -3.73 2.00 -14.49
N VAL A 130 -3.13 0.86 -14.82
CA VAL A 130 -3.78 -0.43 -15.04
C VAL A 130 -3.85 -1.21 -13.73
N ARG A 131 -5.00 -1.85 -13.47
CA ARG A 131 -5.24 -2.73 -12.32
C ARG A 131 -6.23 -3.83 -12.67
N GLY A 132 -6.22 -4.90 -11.87
CA GLY A 132 -7.19 -5.98 -11.99
C GLY A 132 -6.87 -6.93 -13.14
N TYR A 133 -7.90 -7.58 -13.65
CA TYR A 133 -7.74 -8.57 -14.70
C TYR A 133 -7.19 -7.96 -15.98
N GLN A 134 -6.22 -8.64 -16.54
CA GLN A 134 -5.64 -8.38 -17.85
C GLN A 134 -5.56 -9.70 -18.61
N ALA A 135 -5.84 -9.66 -19.92
CA ALA A 135 -5.56 -10.79 -20.80
C ALA A 135 -4.07 -11.19 -20.70
N PRO A 136 -3.71 -12.47 -20.85
CA PRO A 136 -2.35 -12.96 -20.56
C PRO A 136 -1.23 -12.18 -21.24
N ALA A 137 -1.39 -11.77 -22.50
CA ALA A 137 -0.40 -10.98 -23.23
C ALA A 137 -0.28 -9.54 -22.66
N ALA A 138 -1.40 -8.90 -22.32
CA ALA A 138 -1.43 -7.56 -21.74
C ALA A 138 -0.85 -7.56 -20.30
N PHE A 139 -1.16 -8.58 -19.51
CA PHE A 139 -0.59 -8.79 -18.18
C PHE A 139 0.93 -8.90 -18.26
N GLU A 140 1.46 -9.77 -19.13
CA GLU A 140 2.91 -9.96 -19.30
C GLU A 140 3.58 -8.63 -19.67
N GLN A 141 3.05 -7.92 -20.63
CA GLN A 141 3.61 -6.65 -21.08
C GLN A 141 3.61 -5.60 -19.97
N ALA A 142 2.51 -5.44 -19.25
CA ALA A 142 2.39 -4.47 -18.16
C ALA A 142 3.30 -4.81 -16.99
N ALA A 143 3.32 -6.07 -16.55
CA ALA A 143 4.18 -6.52 -15.46
C ALA A 143 5.68 -6.36 -15.81
N ARG A 144 6.07 -6.70 -17.04
CA ARG A 144 7.45 -6.52 -17.53
C ARG A 144 7.86 -5.04 -17.55
N GLN A 145 6.98 -4.15 -18.00
CA GLN A 145 7.26 -2.71 -18.00
C GLN A 145 7.45 -2.17 -16.57
N MET A 146 6.63 -2.61 -15.61
CA MET A 146 6.78 -2.23 -14.20
C MET A 146 8.09 -2.76 -13.62
N LEU A 147 8.43 -4.02 -13.87
CA LEU A 147 9.67 -4.64 -13.43
C LEU A 147 10.91 -3.90 -13.99
N GLN A 148 10.90 -3.52 -15.26
CA GLN A 148 12.00 -2.77 -15.88
C GLN A 148 12.17 -1.37 -15.29
N ARG A 149 11.07 -0.64 -15.07
CA ARG A 149 11.12 0.71 -14.48
C ARG A 149 11.64 0.72 -13.05
N SER A 150 11.29 -0.29 -12.27
CA SER A 150 11.65 -0.38 -10.85
C SER A 150 13.03 -0.98 -10.60
N ARG A 151 13.65 -1.59 -11.62
CA ARG A 151 14.95 -2.24 -11.51
C ARG A 151 16.05 -1.31 -11.00
N ALA A 152 16.11 -0.09 -11.52
CA ALA A 152 17.15 0.88 -11.16
C ALA A 152 17.11 1.32 -9.69
N VAL A 153 15.95 1.22 -9.05
CA VAL A 153 15.75 1.59 -7.64
C VAL A 153 15.63 0.38 -6.70
N GLY A 154 15.73 -0.85 -7.24
CA GLY A 154 15.66 -2.07 -6.43
C GLY A 154 14.31 -2.30 -5.76
N LEU A 155 13.21 -1.79 -6.34
CA LEU A 155 11.87 -1.98 -5.80
C LEU A 155 11.43 -3.43 -5.94
N VAL A 156 11.07 -4.06 -4.83
CA VAL A 156 10.66 -5.46 -4.79
C VAL A 156 9.19 -5.60 -5.19
N HIS A 157 8.91 -6.54 -6.08
CA HIS A 157 7.57 -6.98 -6.45
C HIS A 157 7.39 -8.45 -6.09
N SER A 158 6.17 -8.91 -6.06
CA SER A 158 5.87 -10.33 -5.91
C SER A 158 4.98 -10.82 -7.05
N LEU A 159 5.35 -11.93 -7.65
CA LEU A 159 4.51 -12.70 -8.56
C LEU A 159 3.97 -13.91 -7.80
N VAL A 160 2.67 -14.02 -7.71
CA VAL A 160 1.97 -15.08 -7.02
C VAL A 160 1.25 -15.94 -8.02
N HIS A 161 1.47 -17.26 -7.98
CA HIS A 161 0.69 -18.23 -8.73
C HIS A 161 -0.22 -18.99 -7.76
N LEU A 162 -1.53 -18.98 -8.03
CA LEU A 162 -2.59 -19.63 -7.26
C LEU A 162 -3.19 -20.75 -8.11
N GLN A 163 -2.91 -21.99 -7.77
CA GLN A 163 -3.44 -23.16 -8.46
C GLN A 163 -4.90 -23.40 -8.03
N LEU A 164 -5.83 -23.43 -9.00
CA LEU A 164 -7.24 -23.65 -8.73
C LEU A 164 -7.52 -25.07 -8.21
N LEU A 165 -8.52 -25.17 -7.33
CA LEU A 165 -9.14 -26.45 -7.01
C LEU A 165 -9.87 -27.01 -8.26
N PRO A 166 -9.88 -28.34 -8.49
CA PRO A 166 -10.45 -28.94 -9.72
C PRO A 166 -11.91 -28.59 -10.00
N ARG A 167 -12.67 -28.19 -8.98
CA ARG A 167 -14.10 -27.82 -9.07
C ARG A 167 -14.36 -26.33 -9.28
N ILE A 168 -13.33 -25.51 -9.26
CA ILE A 168 -13.47 -24.05 -9.37
C ILE A 168 -13.13 -23.62 -10.79
N ALA A 169 -14.06 -22.89 -11.42
CA ALA A 169 -13.79 -22.30 -12.71
C ALA A 169 -12.97 -21.02 -12.58
N HIS A 170 -12.13 -20.71 -13.59
CA HIS A 170 -11.31 -19.49 -13.60
C HIS A 170 -12.16 -18.22 -13.42
N VAL A 171 -13.35 -18.17 -14.05
CA VAL A 171 -14.25 -17.01 -13.95
C VAL A 171 -14.71 -16.79 -12.52
N ASP A 172 -15.05 -17.85 -11.79
CA ASP A 172 -15.51 -17.74 -10.41
C ASP A 172 -14.41 -17.21 -9.50
N ALA A 173 -13.19 -17.71 -9.67
CA ALA A 173 -12.03 -17.24 -8.92
C ALA A 173 -11.67 -15.77 -9.24
N LEU A 174 -11.77 -15.38 -10.51
CA LEU A 174 -11.55 -14.01 -10.95
C LEU A 174 -12.63 -13.05 -10.42
N GLN A 175 -13.89 -13.46 -10.34
CA GLN A 175 -14.96 -12.67 -9.73
C GLN A 175 -14.80 -12.50 -8.22
N ALA A 176 -14.25 -13.50 -7.53
CA ALA A 176 -13.91 -13.42 -6.12
C ALA A 176 -12.70 -12.52 -5.85
N CYS A 177 -11.90 -12.20 -6.87
CA CYS A 177 -10.68 -11.39 -6.77
C CYS A 177 -11.00 -9.90 -6.98
N ARG A 178 -10.86 -9.09 -5.92
CA ARG A 178 -11.06 -7.63 -5.96
C ARG A 178 -9.72 -6.90 -5.90
N VAL A 179 -9.20 -6.51 -7.05
CA VAL A 179 -7.97 -5.72 -7.12
C VAL A 179 -8.29 -4.25 -6.93
N LEU A 180 -7.86 -3.69 -5.81
CA LEU A 180 -8.12 -2.30 -5.43
C LEU A 180 -6.95 -1.36 -5.72
N ARG A 181 -5.72 -1.88 -5.69
CA ARG A 181 -4.50 -1.09 -5.86
C ARG A 181 -4.13 -0.97 -7.34
N ASN A 182 -3.77 0.24 -7.76
CA ASN A 182 -3.18 0.45 -9.08
C ASN A 182 -1.81 -0.25 -9.14
N GLY A 183 -1.51 -0.89 -10.26
CA GLY A 183 -0.29 -1.65 -10.46
C GLY A 183 -0.41 -3.13 -10.05
N ASP A 184 -1.39 -3.51 -9.23
CA ASP A 184 -1.68 -4.91 -8.97
C ASP A 184 -2.50 -5.48 -10.14
N LEU A 185 -2.01 -6.55 -10.73
CA LEU A 185 -2.59 -7.19 -11.90
C LEU A 185 -2.94 -8.65 -11.61
N VAL A 186 -3.96 -9.16 -12.28
CA VAL A 186 -4.31 -10.58 -12.26
C VAL A 186 -4.56 -11.07 -13.67
N THR A 187 -4.13 -12.29 -13.96
CA THR A 187 -4.44 -13.02 -15.19
C THR A 187 -4.72 -14.49 -14.89
N ALA A 188 -5.22 -15.21 -15.86
CA ALA A 188 -5.43 -16.66 -15.79
C ALA A 188 -4.41 -17.40 -16.66
N ASP A 189 -3.93 -18.53 -16.16
CA ASP A 189 -3.17 -19.49 -16.95
C ASP A 189 -3.92 -20.85 -17.04
N ALA A 190 -3.25 -21.89 -17.50
CA ALA A 190 -3.88 -23.20 -17.67
C ALA A 190 -4.25 -23.89 -16.33
N GLN A 191 -3.64 -23.50 -15.23
CA GLN A 191 -3.77 -24.17 -13.93
C GLN A 191 -4.45 -23.29 -12.87
N GLY A 192 -4.50 -21.96 -13.08
CA GLY A 192 -5.04 -21.06 -12.08
C GLY A 192 -4.89 -19.59 -12.40
N LEU A 193 -4.57 -18.81 -11.39
CA LEU A 193 -4.39 -17.37 -11.49
C LEU A 193 -2.94 -16.97 -11.24
N GLN A 194 -2.45 -16.01 -12.01
CA GLN A 194 -1.19 -15.32 -11.73
C GLN A 194 -1.48 -13.87 -11.32
N LEU A 195 -0.90 -13.44 -10.21
CA LEU A 195 -1.05 -12.09 -9.68
C LEU A 195 0.32 -11.42 -9.63
N PHE A 196 0.43 -10.25 -10.25
CA PHE A 196 1.59 -9.38 -10.07
C PHE A 196 1.23 -8.31 -9.04
N LEU A 197 1.93 -8.33 -7.89
CA LEU A 197 1.72 -7.41 -6.78
C LEU A 197 2.81 -6.34 -6.81
N PHE A 198 2.42 -5.13 -7.20
CA PHE A 198 3.33 -3.99 -7.33
C PHE A 198 3.82 -3.51 -5.98
N ALA A 199 5.14 -3.31 -5.85
CA ALA A 199 5.78 -2.82 -4.62
C ALA A 199 5.34 -3.64 -3.37
N CYS A 200 5.27 -4.97 -3.51
CA CYS A 200 4.84 -5.88 -2.46
C CYS A 200 5.99 -6.83 -2.12
N THR A 201 6.41 -6.83 -0.86
CA THR A 201 7.43 -7.76 -0.37
C THR A 201 6.82 -9.14 -0.09
N PRO A 202 7.61 -10.23 -0.07
CA PRO A 202 7.09 -11.57 0.24
C PRO A 202 6.35 -11.66 1.57
N SER A 203 6.77 -10.89 2.57
CA SER A 203 6.11 -10.83 3.89
C SER A 203 4.71 -10.21 3.85
N ASP A 204 4.45 -9.34 2.88
CA ASP A 204 3.19 -8.63 2.75
C ASP A 204 2.16 -9.37 1.87
N VAL A 205 2.63 -10.38 1.10
CA VAL A 205 1.78 -11.16 0.19
C VAL A 205 0.55 -11.77 0.89
N PRO A 206 0.67 -12.44 2.06
CA PRO A 206 -0.52 -13.02 2.72
C PRO A 206 -1.57 -11.96 3.06
N TYR A 207 -1.14 -10.79 3.53
CA TYR A 207 -2.04 -9.68 3.82
C TYR A 207 -2.71 -9.12 2.55
N ALA A 208 -1.93 -8.97 1.47
CA ALA A 208 -2.46 -8.50 0.19
C ALA A 208 -3.52 -9.46 -0.35
N LEU A 209 -3.24 -10.75 -0.37
CA LEU A 209 -4.19 -11.78 -0.86
C LEU A 209 -5.48 -11.83 -0.02
N ASN A 210 -5.38 -11.77 1.29
CA ASN A 210 -6.57 -11.75 2.17
C ASN A 210 -7.46 -10.52 1.93
N ASN A 211 -6.89 -9.40 1.48
CA ASN A 211 -7.65 -8.20 1.12
C ASN A 211 -8.20 -8.23 -0.31
N MET A 212 -7.61 -9.06 -1.19
CA MET A 212 -8.02 -9.16 -2.59
C MET A 212 -9.13 -10.18 -2.80
N PHE A 213 -9.18 -11.26 -2.02
CA PHE A 213 -10.19 -12.29 -2.17
C PHE A 213 -11.30 -12.14 -1.12
N ALA A 214 -12.56 -12.21 -1.60
CA ALA A 214 -13.73 -12.15 -0.74
C ALA A 214 -13.97 -13.47 0.03
N LEU A 215 -13.37 -14.57 -0.43
CA LEU A 215 -13.45 -15.89 0.15
C LEU A 215 -12.07 -16.33 0.67
N PRO A 216 -12.01 -17.23 1.67
CA PRO A 216 -10.78 -17.87 2.10
C PRO A 216 -10.07 -18.55 0.92
N LEU A 217 -8.76 -18.39 0.82
CA LEU A 217 -7.98 -18.90 -0.32
C LEU A 217 -8.10 -20.43 -0.48
N GLU A 218 -8.20 -21.16 0.64
CA GLU A 218 -8.30 -22.60 0.67
C GLU A 218 -9.59 -23.13 0.05
N GLN A 219 -10.62 -22.29 -0.09
CA GLN A 219 -11.86 -22.63 -0.79
C GLN A 219 -11.76 -22.53 -2.29
N LEU A 220 -10.80 -21.78 -2.81
CA LEU A 220 -10.60 -21.51 -4.22
C LEU A 220 -9.37 -22.21 -4.79
N PHE A 221 -8.30 -22.32 -3.99
CA PHE A 221 -6.98 -22.72 -4.46
C PHE A 221 -6.42 -23.91 -3.69
N ALA A 222 -5.79 -24.83 -4.43
CA ALA A 222 -5.12 -26.01 -3.91
C ALA A 222 -3.69 -25.72 -3.45
N ALA A 223 -3.02 -24.78 -4.10
CA ALA A 223 -1.63 -24.42 -3.82
C ALA A 223 -1.34 -22.94 -4.15
N GLN A 224 -0.34 -22.41 -3.48
CA GLN A 224 0.16 -21.07 -3.70
C GLN A 224 1.69 -21.11 -3.83
N THR A 225 2.24 -20.43 -4.83
CA THR A 225 3.67 -20.17 -4.95
C THR A 225 3.92 -18.67 -5.07
N VAL A 226 5.00 -18.18 -4.46
CA VAL A 226 5.37 -16.77 -4.45
C VAL A 226 6.81 -16.65 -4.94
N ASP A 227 7.05 -15.85 -5.97
CA ASP A 227 8.38 -15.47 -6.41
C ASP A 227 8.53 -13.94 -6.32
N SER A 228 9.60 -13.50 -5.69
CA SER A 228 9.93 -12.08 -5.55
C SER A 228 11.34 -11.77 -6.05
N SER A 229 12.00 -12.77 -6.63
CA SER A 229 13.25 -12.55 -7.32
C SER A 229 13.00 -11.98 -8.72
N GLU A 230 13.81 -11.00 -9.12
CA GLU A 230 13.70 -10.41 -10.46
C GLU A 230 13.83 -11.49 -11.55
N VAL A 231 14.75 -12.44 -11.37
CA VAL A 231 15.02 -13.53 -12.31
C VAL A 231 13.82 -14.47 -12.39
N GLY A 232 13.26 -14.88 -11.25
CA GLY A 232 12.10 -15.77 -11.21
C GLY A 232 10.86 -15.14 -11.81
N ILE A 233 10.58 -13.88 -11.46
CA ILE A 233 9.45 -13.14 -12.09
C ILE A 233 9.65 -13.03 -13.60
N ALA A 234 10.84 -12.64 -14.06
CA ALA A 234 11.11 -12.51 -15.49
C ALA A 234 10.95 -13.86 -16.23
N HIS A 235 11.39 -14.97 -15.61
CA HIS A 235 11.23 -16.32 -16.14
C HIS A 235 9.76 -16.72 -16.24
N ALA A 236 8.96 -16.51 -15.18
CA ALA A 236 7.53 -16.82 -15.19
C ALA A 236 6.77 -15.99 -16.24
N LEU A 237 7.07 -14.68 -16.36
CA LEU A 237 6.51 -13.83 -17.39
C LEU A 237 6.88 -14.30 -18.81
N GLN A 238 8.09 -14.80 -19.02
CA GLN A 238 8.52 -15.37 -20.29
C GLN A 238 7.74 -16.65 -20.62
N GLN A 239 7.52 -17.52 -19.63
CA GLN A 239 6.69 -18.73 -19.81
C GLN A 239 5.25 -18.36 -20.17
N LEU A 240 4.66 -17.40 -19.46
CA LEU A 240 3.31 -16.91 -19.77
C LEU A 240 3.23 -16.36 -21.19
N ARG A 241 4.22 -15.58 -21.64
CA ARG A 241 4.30 -15.04 -22.99
C ARG A 241 4.26 -16.13 -24.05
N THR A 242 4.99 -17.24 -23.87
CA THR A 242 5.02 -18.35 -24.82
C THR A 242 3.68 -19.09 -24.93
N GLN A 243 2.88 -19.04 -23.87
CA GLN A 243 1.57 -19.69 -23.77
C GLN A 243 0.41 -18.76 -24.06
N ALA A 244 0.60 -17.44 -24.03
CA ALA A 244 -0.46 -16.43 -24.05
C ALA A 244 -1.45 -16.59 -25.22
N ALA A 245 -0.97 -16.96 -26.41
CA ALA A 245 -1.84 -17.17 -27.58
C ALA A 245 -2.80 -18.37 -27.46
N ARG A 246 -2.55 -19.28 -26.51
CA ARG A 246 -3.36 -20.49 -26.26
C ARG A 246 -4.25 -20.36 -25.03
N LEU A 247 -4.05 -19.33 -24.24
CA LEU A 247 -4.80 -19.09 -23.02
C LEU A 247 -6.08 -18.31 -23.32
N PRO A 248 -7.19 -18.62 -22.64
CA PRO A 248 -8.45 -17.91 -22.84
C PRO A 248 -8.38 -16.49 -22.27
N ASP A 249 -9.05 -15.56 -22.93
CA ASP A 249 -9.29 -14.21 -22.43
C ASP A 249 -10.68 -14.15 -21.78
N TYR A 250 -10.69 -13.83 -20.48
CA TYR A 250 -11.92 -13.74 -19.69
C TYR A 250 -12.52 -12.33 -19.64
N THR A 251 -11.99 -11.35 -20.36
CA THR A 251 -12.45 -9.95 -20.33
C THR A 251 -13.96 -9.84 -20.56
N VAL A 252 -14.48 -10.50 -21.61
CA VAL A 252 -15.91 -10.45 -21.95
C VAL A 252 -16.76 -11.11 -20.87
N ALA A 253 -16.33 -12.27 -20.37
CA ALA A 253 -17.06 -12.99 -19.32
C ALA A 253 -17.15 -12.18 -18.01
N LEU A 254 -16.07 -11.49 -17.62
CA LEU A 254 -16.05 -10.64 -16.43
C LEU A 254 -16.90 -9.39 -16.61
N GLN A 255 -16.92 -8.79 -17.79
CA GLN A 255 -17.80 -7.64 -18.10
C GLN A 255 -19.27 -8.03 -18.06
N ALA A 256 -19.65 -9.17 -18.64
CA ALA A 256 -21.01 -9.69 -18.60
C ALA A 256 -21.49 -9.95 -17.16
N ALA A 257 -20.63 -10.56 -16.34
CA ALA A 257 -20.93 -10.79 -14.92
C ALA A 257 -21.09 -9.50 -14.14
N ALA A 258 -20.25 -8.49 -14.40
CA ALA A 258 -20.38 -7.18 -13.76
C ALA A 258 -21.68 -6.46 -14.14
N ALA A 259 -22.12 -6.59 -15.40
CA ALA A 259 -23.37 -6.03 -15.89
C ALA A 259 -24.59 -6.71 -15.25
N ALA A 260 -24.55 -8.04 -15.07
CA ALA A 260 -25.63 -8.80 -14.41
C ALA A 260 -25.85 -8.43 -12.95
N VAL A 261 -24.83 -7.95 -12.25
CA VAL A 261 -24.92 -7.48 -10.86
C VAL A 261 -25.55 -6.07 -10.75
N VAL A 262 -25.53 -5.29 -11.85
CA VAL A 262 -26.02 -3.89 -11.86
C VAL A 262 -27.50 -3.80 -12.26
N GLU A 263 -28.12 -4.85 -12.83
CA GLU A 263 -29.56 -4.84 -13.03
C GLU A 263 -30.27 -5.06 -11.68
N PRO A 264 -30.88 -4.00 -11.08
CA PRO A 264 -31.81 -4.22 -9.98
C PRO A 264 -32.97 -5.04 -10.55
N ALA A 265 -33.33 -6.12 -9.86
CA ALA A 265 -34.56 -6.84 -10.13
C ALA A 265 -35.71 -5.82 -10.22
N VAL A 266 -36.17 -5.56 -11.43
CA VAL A 266 -37.41 -4.83 -11.65
C VAL A 266 -38.52 -5.73 -11.14
N GLU A 267 -38.93 -5.46 -9.91
CA GLU A 267 -40.11 -6.05 -9.31
C GLU A 267 -41.31 -5.73 -10.22
N PRO A 268 -42.08 -6.73 -10.71
CA PRO A 268 -43.22 -6.45 -11.56
C PRO A 268 -44.29 -5.70 -10.76
N ALA A 269 -44.68 -4.60 -11.35
CA ALA A 269 -45.57 -3.58 -10.82
C ALA A 269 -46.93 -4.09 -10.38
N ALA A 270 -47.36 -3.47 -9.28
CA ALA A 270 -48.69 -2.93 -9.05
C ALA A 270 -49.90 -3.89 -9.01
N ALA A 271 -50.30 -4.18 -7.81
CA ALA A 271 -51.73 -4.36 -7.48
C ALA A 271 -52.32 -3.05 -6.99
N PRO A 272 -53.62 -2.76 -7.23
CA PRO A 272 -54.21 -1.42 -7.08
C PRO A 272 -54.41 -1.01 -5.62
N VAL A 273 -54.11 0.25 -5.40
CA VAL A 273 -54.34 0.96 -4.12
C VAL A 273 -55.82 1.00 -3.79
N VAL A 274 -56.24 0.33 -2.72
CA VAL A 274 -57.50 0.58 -2.05
C VAL A 274 -57.23 1.58 -0.92
N ALA A 275 -57.88 2.72 -1.01
CA ALA A 275 -57.84 3.78 -0.01
C ALA A 275 -58.43 3.29 1.32
N ALA A 276 -57.70 3.34 2.40
CA ALA A 276 -58.20 3.20 3.77
C ALA A 276 -57.75 4.40 4.59
N ALA A 277 -58.73 4.91 5.36
CA ALA A 277 -58.77 6.13 6.15
C ALA A 277 -57.71 6.18 7.29
N PRO A 278 -57.43 7.36 7.88
CA PRO A 278 -56.34 7.57 8.83
C PRO A 278 -56.68 6.99 10.21
N ALA A 279 -55.83 6.13 10.72
CA ALA A 279 -55.89 5.65 12.10
C ALA A 279 -54.84 6.35 12.97
N ALA A 280 -55.26 6.63 14.17
CA ALA A 280 -54.70 7.42 15.24
C ALA A 280 -53.19 7.18 15.55
N MET A 281 -52.51 8.29 15.85
CA MET A 281 -51.19 8.36 16.47
C MET A 281 -51.20 7.72 17.87
N THR A 282 -50.49 6.61 18.02
CA THR A 282 -50.18 6.06 19.36
C THR A 282 -48.78 6.51 19.74
N LEU A 283 -48.69 7.30 20.81
CA LEU A 283 -47.46 7.74 21.43
C LEU A 283 -46.74 6.54 22.06
N LEU A 284 -45.48 6.28 21.63
CA LEU A 284 -44.58 5.32 22.27
C LEU A 284 -44.07 5.89 23.60
N PRO A 285 -43.92 5.07 24.66
CA PRO A 285 -43.35 5.50 25.93
C PRO A 285 -41.84 5.74 25.84
N PRO A 286 -41.25 6.58 26.70
CA PRO A 286 -39.83 6.92 26.68
C PRO A 286 -38.96 5.70 27.04
N MET A 287 -37.91 5.44 26.22
CA MET A 287 -36.91 4.42 26.48
C MET A 287 -36.10 4.76 27.74
N ALA A 288 -35.96 3.77 28.62
CA ALA A 288 -35.07 3.83 29.79
C ALA A 288 -33.59 3.92 29.37
N PRO A 289 -32.74 4.60 30.16
CA PRO A 289 -31.33 4.72 29.86
C PRO A 289 -30.61 3.36 29.97
N GLN A 290 -29.82 3.01 28.93
CA GLN A 290 -28.94 1.83 28.95
C GLN A 290 -27.75 2.07 29.88
N PRO A 291 -27.28 1.05 30.63
CA PRO A 291 -26.09 1.17 31.45
C PRO A 291 -24.82 1.27 30.58
N PRO A 292 -23.76 1.94 31.06
CA PRO A 292 -22.53 2.14 30.33
C PRO A 292 -21.86 0.80 30.01
N GLN A 293 -21.51 0.62 28.72
CA GLN A 293 -20.72 -0.52 28.29
C GLN A 293 -19.32 -0.42 28.87
N THR A 294 -18.92 -1.44 29.64
CA THR A 294 -17.58 -1.61 30.17
C THR A 294 -16.55 -1.59 29.05
N GLU A 295 -15.59 -0.67 29.16
CA GLU A 295 -14.40 -0.62 28.32
C GLU A 295 -13.71 -1.99 28.25
N ARG A 296 -13.68 -2.57 27.06
CA ARG A 296 -12.78 -3.71 26.77
C ARG A 296 -11.34 -3.21 26.89
N ALA A 297 -10.65 -3.72 27.88
CA ALA A 297 -9.23 -3.50 28.08
C ALA A 297 -8.45 -3.73 26.77
N ALA A 298 -7.78 -2.68 26.29
CA ALA A 298 -6.91 -2.73 25.14
C ALA A 298 -5.75 -3.70 25.43
N GLN A 299 -5.63 -4.76 24.65
CA GLN A 299 -4.48 -5.66 24.68
C GLN A 299 -3.20 -4.87 24.33
N PRO A 300 -2.09 -5.07 25.06
CA PRO A 300 -0.85 -4.38 24.76
C PRO A 300 -0.28 -4.88 23.42
N TRP A 301 0.02 -3.96 22.53
CA TRP A 301 0.74 -4.18 21.28
C TRP A 301 2.07 -4.88 21.55
N ARG A 302 2.24 -6.11 21.06
CA ARG A 302 3.54 -6.76 20.98
C ARG A 302 4.27 -6.20 19.74
N ALA A 303 5.32 -5.45 19.97
CA ALA A 303 6.27 -5.07 18.92
C ALA A 303 6.91 -6.36 18.37
N HIS A 304 6.76 -6.61 17.06
CA HIS A 304 7.53 -7.64 16.40
C HIS A 304 8.99 -7.17 16.29
N PRO A 305 9.98 -7.95 16.73
CA PRO A 305 11.38 -7.60 16.57
C PRO A 305 11.73 -7.65 15.07
N ILE A 306 12.23 -6.52 14.56
CA ILE A 306 12.87 -6.45 13.24
C ILE A 306 14.05 -7.43 13.26
N GLY A 307 14.00 -8.44 12.40
CA GLY A 307 14.97 -9.52 12.35
C GLY A 307 16.40 -9.01 12.23
N ARG A 308 17.23 -9.28 13.24
CA ARG A 308 18.68 -9.17 13.15
C ARG A 308 19.16 -10.25 12.17
N ARG A 309 19.74 -9.87 11.04
CA ARG A 309 20.53 -10.78 10.22
C ARG A 309 21.73 -11.22 11.05
N SER A 310 21.77 -12.49 11.45
CA SER A 310 22.95 -13.14 11.98
C SER A 310 23.93 -13.35 10.85
N THR A 311 25.00 -12.56 10.83
CA THR A 311 26.21 -12.86 10.05
C THR A 311 26.94 -14.03 10.74
N LYS A 312 26.82 -15.24 10.20
CA LYS A 312 27.72 -16.34 10.55
C LYS A 312 29.08 -16.05 9.91
N ILE A 313 30.05 -15.72 10.73
CA ILE A 313 31.46 -15.73 10.37
C ILE A 313 31.86 -17.21 10.35
N LEU A 314 32.21 -17.73 9.17
CA LEU A 314 32.90 -19.02 9.03
C LEU A 314 34.37 -18.76 9.34
N GLU A 315 34.84 -19.18 10.52
CA GLU A 315 36.25 -19.36 10.79
C GLU A 315 36.76 -20.58 10.01
N SER A 316 37.61 -20.35 9.03
CA SER A 316 38.43 -21.40 8.42
C SER A 316 39.58 -21.70 9.36
N SER A 317 39.61 -22.87 9.94
CA SER A 317 40.80 -23.44 10.54
C SER A 317 41.66 -24.13 9.47
N VAL A 318 42.93 -23.79 9.50
CA VAL A 318 44.05 -24.41 8.76
C VAL A 318 44.20 -25.86 9.12
#